data_4e91a391a03052d7e161719bfae5e37c
#
_entry.id   4e91a391a03052d7e161719bfae5e37c
#
_cell.length_a   1.000
_cell.length_b   1.000
_cell.length_c   1.000
_cell.angle_alpha   90.00
_cell.angle_beta   90.00
_cell.angle_gamma   90.00
#
_symmetry.space_group_name_H-M   'P 1'
#
loop_
_entity.id
_entity.type
_entity.pdbx_description
1 polymer ?
#
loop_
_entity_poly.entity_id
_entity_poly.type
_entity_poly.pdbx_seq_one_letter_code
_entity_poly.pdbx_strand_id
1 'polypeptide(L)'
;MSWLRRRFITGFFVTVPLVISVGAFVWIFRAVDGFVGPYYSAWIGRDVPGLGILTTALVVLLVGVLATNVIGKRLLQQAESYLLRVPVFRTIYAPVKQLVAAFSPDNEYGFKQVVMIDDPGRGFVLGFLTREFTVDRGQGPETLIAVYVPTNHLYLGDVLIYPRDRVSFPDITVEQGIRVFLTGGMALSSRVRARRGDDRVGDFRV
;
A
#
# COMPACT_ATOMS: atom_id res chain seq x y z
N MET A 1 26.35 -35.00 2.22
CA MET A 1 26.05 -33.95 1.21
C MET A 1 24.76 -33.15 1.49
N SER A 2 23.74 -33.73 2.13
CA SER A 2 22.46 -33.04 2.44
C SER A 2 22.55 -31.87 3.42
N TRP A 3 23.42 -31.95 4.41
CA TRP A 3 23.59 -30.93 5.44
C TRP A 3 24.19 -29.60 4.89
N LEU A 4 25.22 -29.68 4.05
CA LEU A 4 25.84 -28.51 3.44
C LEU A 4 24.88 -27.81 2.47
N ARG A 5 24.18 -28.59 1.64
CA ARG A 5 23.15 -28.10 0.73
C ARG A 5 22.03 -27.32 1.48
N ARG A 6 21.55 -27.88 2.59
CA ARG A 6 20.50 -27.24 3.39
C ARG A 6 20.96 -25.90 3.96
N ARG A 7 22.17 -25.84 4.51
CA ARG A 7 22.74 -24.59 5.05
C ARG A 7 22.98 -23.56 3.97
N PHE A 8 23.47 -23.98 2.80
CA PHE A 8 23.67 -23.10 1.66
C PHE A 8 22.33 -22.51 1.17
N ILE A 9 21.31 -23.35 1.01
CA ILE A 9 19.98 -22.89 0.58
C ILE A 9 19.41 -21.91 1.62
N THR A 10 19.49 -22.23 2.90
CA THR A 10 18.99 -21.31 3.96
C THR A 10 19.76 -19.99 3.95
N GLY A 11 21.08 -20.03 3.86
CA GLY A 11 21.91 -18.83 3.74
C GLY A 11 21.54 -17.99 2.52
N PHE A 12 21.35 -18.63 1.36
CA PHE A 12 20.95 -17.96 0.14
C PHE A 12 19.61 -17.24 0.29
N PHE A 13 18.57 -17.89 0.80
CA PHE A 13 17.26 -17.28 1.00
C PHE A 13 17.25 -16.11 2.02
N VAL A 14 18.17 -16.12 2.98
CA VAL A 14 18.34 -15.02 3.93
C VAL A 14 19.16 -13.87 3.31
N THR A 15 20.20 -14.22 2.55
CA THR A 15 21.14 -13.22 2.00
C THR A 15 20.55 -12.47 0.79
N VAL A 16 19.80 -13.16 -0.09
CA VAL A 16 19.25 -12.55 -1.30
C VAL A 16 18.34 -11.35 -1.03
N PRO A 17 17.32 -11.43 -0.15
CA PRO A 17 16.49 -10.26 0.16
C PRO A 17 17.30 -9.09 0.74
N LEU A 18 18.29 -9.40 1.59
CA LEU A 18 19.15 -8.39 2.21
C LEU A 18 20.02 -7.69 1.16
N VAL A 19 20.65 -8.44 0.28
CA VAL A 19 21.48 -7.87 -0.81
C VAL A 19 20.65 -7.04 -1.78
N ILE A 20 19.45 -7.50 -2.14
CA ILE A 20 18.54 -6.76 -3.02
C ILE A 20 18.10 -5.45 -2.34
N SER A 21 17.71 -5.51 -1.07
CA SER A 21 17.25 -4.32 -0.33
C SER A 21 18.36 -3.29 -0.17
N VAL A 22 19.56 -3.72 0.26
CA VAL A 22 20.73 -2.83 0.40
C VAL A 22 21.15 -2.31 -0.98
N GLY A 23 21.17 -3.16 -2.01
CA GLY A 23 21.51 -2.77 -3.37
C GLY A 23 20.56 -1.72 -3.94
N ALA A 24 19.25 -1.92 -3.77
CA ALA A 24 18.25 -0.95 -4.19
C ALA A 24 18.39 0.39 -3.46
N PHE A 25 18.64 0.33 -2.14
CA PHE A 25 18.89 1.51 -1.32
C PHE A 25 20.12 2.29 -1.81
N VAL A 26 21.25 1.62 -1.97
CA VAL A 26 22.50 2.22 -2.49
C VAL A 26 22.30 2.78 -3.90
N TRP A 27 21.54 2.08 -4.74
CA TRP A 27 21.26 2.53 -6.10
C TRP A 27 20.42 3.83 -6.11
N ILE A 28 19.38 3.93 -5.29
CA ILE A 28 18.57 5.14 -5.15
C ILE A 28 19.44 6.32 -4.71
N PHE A 29 20.29 6.13 -3.69
CA PHE A 29 21.18 7.19 -3.22
C PHE A 29 22.18 7.63 -4.29
N ARG A 30 22.80 6.69 -5.01
CA ARG A 30 23.71 7.02 -6.11
C ARG A 30 23.01 7.74 -7.25
N ALA A 31 21.77 7.38 -7.55
CA ALA A 31 20.98 8.07 -8.56
C ALA A 31 20.73 9.54 -8.15
N VAL A 32 20.34 9.80 -6.90
CA VAL A 32 20.16 11.16 -6.38
C VAL A 32 21.49 11.92 -6.30
N ASP A 33 22.55 11.28 -5.79
CA ASP A 33 23.89 11.89 -5.76
C ASP A 33 24.38 12.26 -7.17
N GLY A 34 24.11 11.44 -8.18
CA GLY A 34 24.47 11.72 -9.57
C GLY A 34 23.78 12.97 -10.14
N PHE A 35 22.54 13.25 -9.70
CA PHE A 35 21.83 14.46 -10.12
C PHE A 35 22.27 15.70 -9.35
N VAL A 36 22.54 15.61 -8.07
CA VAL A 36 22.78 16.74 -7.18
C VAL A 36 24.25 16.99 -6.91
N GLY A 37 25.07 15.92 -6.99
CA GLY A 37 26.52 15.97 -6.76
C GLY A 37 27.26 17.04 -7.56
N PRO A 38 27.05 17.17 -8.88
CA PRO A 38 27.71 18.21 -9.69
C PRO A 38 27.45 19.65 -9.20
N TYR A 39 26.28 19.90 -8.64
CA TYR A 39 25.95 21.23 -8.09
C TYR A 39 26.68 21.49 -6.76
N TYR A 40 26.82 20.48 -5.90
CA TYR A 40 27.57 20.61 -4.65
C TYR A 40 29.08 20.68 -4.85
N SER A 41 29.64 19.88 -5.77
CA SER A 41 31.06 19.91 -6.06
C SER A 41 31.48 21.27 -6.63
N ALA A 42 30.62 21.92 -7.42
CA ALA A 42 30.85 23.27 -7.93
C ALA A 42 30.86 24.36 -6.81
N TRP A 43 30.08 24.16 -5.74
CA TRP A 43 29.98 25.14 -4.64
C TRP A 43 30.97 24.89 -3.52
N ILE A 44 31.22 23.62 -3.18
CA ILE A 44 32.04 23.23 -2.00
C ILE A 44 33.48 22.90 -2.44
N GLY A 45 33.73 22.69 -3.74
CA GLY A 45 35.07 22.39 -4.29
C GLY A 45 35.58 20.98 -3.98
N ARG A 46 34.76 20.08 -3.45
CA ARG A 46 35.08 18.67 -3.20
C ARG A 46 33.84 17.81 -3.13
N ASP A 47 33.99 16.55 -3.51
CA ASP A 47 32.95 15.54 -3.37
C ASP A 47 32.83 15.12 -1.91
N VAL A 48 31.66 15.35 -1.32
CA VAL A 48 31.35 14.90 0.06
C VAL A 48 30.46 13.69 -0.01
N PRO A 49 30.97 12.49 0.25
CA PRO A 49 30.16 11.27 0.24
C PRO A 49 29.08 11.34 1.32
N GLY A 50 27.86 10.99 0.96
CA GLY A 50 26.71 10.97 1.90
C GLY A 50 25.81 12.21 1.85
N LEU A 51 26.17 13.28 1.13
CA LEU A 51 25.28 14.42 0.88
C LEU A 51 24.01 14.02 0.15
N GLY A 52 24.05 13.00 -0.72
CA GLY A 52 22.87 12.49 -1.40
C GLY A 52 21.81 11.94 -0.46
N ILE A 53 22.21 11.33 0.65
CA ILE A 53 21.24 10.86 1.67
C ILE A 53 20.50 12.04 2.27
N LEU A 54 21.25 13.06 2.69
CA LEU A 54 20.66 14.28 3.29
C LEU A 54 19.77 15.01 2.28
N THR A 55 20.23 15.13 1.05
CA THR A 55 19.48 15.79 -0.03
C THR A 55 18.23 15.00 -0.40
N THR A 56 18.31 13.67 -0.48
CA THR A 56 17.13 12.82 -0.72
C THR A 56 16.12 13.00 0.38
N ALA A 57 16.55 12.95 1.64
CA ALA A 57 15.68 13.18 2.78
C ALA A 57 15.02 14.57 2.74
N LEU A 58 15.80 15.60 2.38
CA LEU A 58 15.31 16.97 2.24
C LEU A 58 14.30 17.09 1.09
N VAL A 59 14.59 16.49 -0.07
CA VAL A 59 13.67 16.49 -1.23
C VAL A 59 12.37 15.80 -0.88
N VAL A 60 12.43 14.61 -0.26
CA VAL A 60 11.24 13.88 0.17
C VAL A 60 10.43 14.69 1.18
N LEU A 61 11.09 15.34 2.14
CA LEU A 61 10.45 16.21 3.12
C LEU A 61 9.77 17.41 2.44
N LEU A 62 10.46 18.09 1.51
CA LEU A 62 9.90 19.22 0.76
C LEU A 62 8.69 18.80 -0.07
N VAL A 63 8.76 17.69 -0.77
CA VAL A 63 7.62 17.16 -1.52
C VAL A 63 6.47 16.81 -0.57
N GLY A 64 6.75 16.21 0.59
CA GLY A 64 5.76 15.93 1.62
C GLY A 64 5.07 17.22 2.12
N VAL A 65 5.84 18.26 2.45
CA VAL A 65 5.29 19.57 2.86
C VAL A 65 4.46 20.20 1.75
N LEU A 66 4.90 20.12 0.49
CA LEU A 66 4.11 20.60 -0.65
C LEU A 66 2.82 19.78 -0.82
N ALA A 67 2.87 18.48 -0.65
CA ALA A 67 1.70 17.61 -0.80
C ALA A 67 0.64 17.83 0.29
N THR A 68 1.02 18.33 1.47
CA THR A 68 0.07 18.66 2.56
C THR A 68 -0.58 20.03 2.40
N ASN A 69 0.01 20.93 1.60
CA ASN A 69 -0.52 22.27 1.37
C ASN A 69 -1.44 22.27 0.13
N VAL A 70 -2.56 23.03 0.20
CA VAL A 70 -3.54 23.14 -0.90
C VAL A 70 -2.91 23.64 -2.20
N ILE A 71 -2.04 24.64 -2.13
CA ILE A 71 -1.35 25.21 -3.29
C ILE A 71 -0.34 24.20 -3.85
N GLY A 72 0.46 23.58 -2.98
CA GLY A 72 1.43 22.58 -3.37
C GLY A 72 0.79 21.34 -3.97
N LYS A 73 -0.36 20.88 -3.43
CA LYS A 73 -1.14 19.76 -3.99
C LYS A 73 -1.58 20.06 -5.42
N ARG A 74 -2.07 21.28 -5.70
CA ARG A 74 -2.45 21.71 -7.06
C ARG A 74 -1.25 21.73 -8.01
N LEU A 75 -0.11 22.24 -7.53
CA LEU A 75 1.12 22.29 -8.33
C LEU A 75 1.61 20.89 -8.68
N LEU A 76 1.64 19.98 -7.70
CA LEU A 76 2.01 18.59 -7.92
C LEU A 76 1.04 17.87 -8.88
N GLN A 77 -0.27 18.13 -8.76
CA GLN A 77 -1.27 17.58 -9.69
C GLN A 77 -1.08 18.10 -11.12
N GLN A 78 -0.73 19.37 -11.28
CA GLN A 78 -0.41 19.93 -12.59
C GLN A 78 0.85 19.28 -13.18
N ALA A 79 1.94 19.19 -12.41
CA ALA A 79 3.17 18.54 -12.84
C ALA A 79 2.91 17.10 -13.26
N GLU A 80 2.14 16.35 -12.46
CA GLU A 80 1.71 15.00 -12.78
C GLU A 80 0.90 14.93 -14.08
N SER A 81 -0.04 15.87 -14.29
CA SER A 81 -0.85 15.91 -15.52
C SER A 81 0.00 16.09 -16.78
N TYR A 82 1.10 16.85 -16.69
CA TYR A 82 2.07 16.98 -17.78
C TYR A 82 2.85 15.68 -18.02
N LEU A 83 3.31 15.01 -16.96
CA LEU A 83 3.99 13.72 -17.06
C LEU A 83 3.11 12.63 -17.69
N LEU A 84 1.83 12.60 -17.33
CA LEU A 84 0.86 11.65 -17.86
C LEU A 84 0.50 11.87 -19.33
N ARG A 85 0.84 13.02 -19.92
CA ARG A 85 0.70 13.25 -21.38
C ARG A 85 1.70 12.45 -22.19
N VAL A 86 2.82 12.03 -21.60
CA VAL A 86 3.81 11.16 -22.26
C VAL A 86 3.33 9.72 -22.17
N PRO A 87 3.03 9.04 -23.32
CA PRO A 87 2.41 7.70 -23.31
C PRO A 87 3.19 6.66 -22.51
N VAL A 88 4.51 6.65 -22.60
CA VAL A 88 5.38 5.72 -21.87
C VAL A 88 5.29 5.93 -20.36
N PHE A 89 5.25 7.18 -19.90
CA PHE A 89 5.10 7.51 -18.49
C PHE A 89 3.75 7.08 -17.93
N ARG A 90 2.67 7.32 -18.68
CA ARG A 90 1.33 6.93 -18.27
C ARG A 90 1.20 5.42 -18.03
N THR A 91 1.83 4.61 -18.87
CA THR A 91 1.74 3.14 -18.80
C THR A 91 2.41 2.59 -17.54
N ILE A 92 3.46 3.24 -17.04
CA ILE A 92 4.23 2.78 -15.87
C ILE A 92 3.78 3.50 -14.60
N TYR A 93 3.67 4.82 -14.65
CA TYR A 93 3.40 5.65 -13.47
C TYR A 93 1.99 5.43 -12.88
N ALA A 94 0.96 5.35 -13.73
CA ALA A 94 -0.41 5.24 -13.25
C ALA A 94 -0.65 3.96 -12.43
N PRO A 95 -0.23 2.75 -12.86
CA PRO A 95 -0.35 1.53 -12.05
C PRO A 95 0.47 1.59 -10.76
N VAL A 96 1.70 2.13 -10.81
CA VAL A 96 2.56 2.26 -9.61
C VAL A 96 1.92 3.21 -8.61
N LYS A 97 1.40 4.35 -9.07
CA LYS A 97 0.70 5.30 -8.20
C LYS A 97 -0.54 4.68 -7.55
N GLN A 98 -1.33 3.91 -8.32
CA GLN A 98 -2.50 3.22 -7.77
C GLN A 98 -2.11 2.20 -6.70
N LEU A 99 -1.03 1.44 -6.92
CA LEU A 99 -0.51 0.51 -5.93
C LEU A 99 -0.09 1.25 -4.65
N VAL A 100 0.73 2.30 -4.76
CA VAL A 100 1.18 3.09 -3.61
C VAL A 100 -0.02 3.72 -2.89
N ALA A 101 -1.00 4.23 -3.64
CA ALA A 101 -2.21 4.82 -3.07
C ALA A 101 -3.04 3.80 -2.28
N ALA A 102 -3.13 2.55 -2.73
CA ALA A 102 -3.84 1.49 -2.01
C ALA A 102 -3.24 1.17 -0.64
N PHE A 103 -1.93 1.41 -0.46
CA PHE A 103 -1.21 1.19 0.80
C PHE A 103 -1.12 2.44 1.69
N SER A 104 -1.55 3.61 1.21
CA SER A 104 -1.49 4.84 1.99
C SER A 104 -2.62 4.89 3.01
N PRO A 105 -2.34 4.94 4.32
CA PRO A 105 -3.36 4.98 5.37
C PRO A 105 -4.22 6.25 5.32
N ASP A 106 -3.66 7.35 4.81
CA ASP A 106 -4.34 8.65 4.71
C ASP A 106 -5.10 8.85 3.39
N ASN A 107 -5.11 7.82 2.53
CA ASN A 107 -5.79 7.93 1.24
C ASN A 107 -7.26 7.56 1.38
N GLU A 108 -8.15 8.45 0.93
CA GLU A 108 -9.59 8.21 0.85
C GLU A 108 -9.94 6.93 0.05
N TYR A 109 -9.05 6.53 -0.87
CA TYR A 109 -9.16 5.33 -1.72
C TYR A 109 -8.30 4.16 -1.24
N GLY A 110 -7.62 4.28 -0.09
CA GLY A 110 -6.81 3.20 0.49
C GLY A 110 -7.67 2.12 1.17
N PHE A 111 -7.06 0.97 1.41
CA PHE A 111 -7.69 -0.06 2.23
C PHE A 111 -7.84 0.42 3.67
N LYS A 112 -9.07 0.55 4.13
CA LYS A 112 -9.35 1.09 5.47
C LYS A 112 -9.19 0.05 6.56
N GLN A 113 -9.65 -1.17 6.33
CA GLN A 113 -9.65 -2.24 7.30
C GLN A 113 -9.79 -3.60 6.63
N VAL A 114 -9.24 -4.64 7.26
CA VAL A 114 -9.52 -6.02 6.89
C VAL A 114 -10.88 -6.41 7.42
N VAL A 115 -11.66 -7.07 6.59
CA VAL A 115 -12.99 -7.58 6.95
C VAL A 115 -13.13 -9.04 6.54
N MET A 116 -14.03 -9.73 7.20
CA MET A 116 -14.39 -11.10 6.89
C MET A 116 -15.91 -11.16 6.63
N ILE A 117 -16.26 -11.71 5.47
CA ILE A 117 -17.63 -11.81 4.99
C ILE A 117 -18.12 -13.24 5.21
N ASP A 118 -19.34 -13.40 5.68
CA ASP A 118 -20.05 -14.68 5.68
C ASP A 118 -20.82 -14.80 4.35
N ASP A 119 -20.17 -15.47 3.37
CA ASP A 119 -20.71 -15.68 2.04
C ASP A 119 -21.39 -17.05 1.96
N PRO A 120 -22.69 -17.12 1.59
CA PRO A 120 -23.42 -18.39 1.54
C PRO A 120 -22.85 -19.40 0.54
N GLY A 121 -22.15 -18.94 -0.49
CA GLY A 121 -21.60 -19.80 -1.55
C GLY A 121 -20.13 -20.16 -1.36
N ARG A 122 -19.37 -19.31 -0.66
CA ARG A 122 -17.91 -19.43 -0.51
C ARG A 122 -17.44 -19.67 0.92
N GLY A 123 -18.35 -19.59 1.91
CA GLY A 123 -18.01 -19.61 3.34
C GLY A 123 -17.41 -18.29 3.81
N PHE A 124 -16.43 -18.33 4.70
CA PHE A 124 -15.80 -17.09 5.19
C PHE A 124 -14.77 -16.58 4.20
N VAL A 125 -15.00 -15.37 3.69
CA VAL A 125 -14.14 -14.69 2.72
C VAL A 125 -13.46 -13.51 3.38
N LEU A 126 -12.13 -13.47 3.35
CA LEU A 126 -11.35 -12.32 3.79
C LEU A 126 -11.27 -11.28 2.68
N GLY A 127 -11.34 -10.01 3.03
CA GLY A 127 -11.22 -8.90 2.08
C GLY A 127 -10.87 -7.59 2.77
N PHE A 128 -10.85 -6.53 1.98
CA PHE A 128 -10.57 -5.17 2.46
C PHE A 128 -11.82 -4.31 2.33
N LEU A 129 -12.19 -3.64 3.43
CA LEU A 129 -13.23 -2.62 3.41
C LEU A 129 -12.77 -1.47 2.51
N THR A 130 -13.54 -1.18 1.46
CA THR A 130 -13.27 -0.06 0.56
C THR A 130 -14.23 1.09 0.84
N ARG A 131 -15.50 0.82 1.00
CA ARG A 131 -16.50 1.86 1.25
C ARG A 131 -17.71 1.34 2.02
N GLU A 132 -18.24 2.18 2.89
CA GLU A 132 -19.57 2.02 3.47
C GLU A 132 -20.51 3.05 2.84
N PHE A 133 -21.70 2.63 2.44
CA PHE A 133 -22.67 3.49 1.78
C PHE A 133 -24.11 3.03 2.06
N THR A 134 -25.05 3.94 1.88
CA THR A 134 -26.46 3.66 2.12
C THR A 134 -27.22 3.60 0.80
N VAL A 135 -28.06 2.59 0.67
CA VAL A 135 -28.96 2.42 -0.51
C VAL A 135 -30.40 2.37 0.01
N ASP A 136 -31.27 3.14 -0.62
CA ASP A 136 -32.71 3.00 -0.43
C ASP A 136 -33.30 2.25 -1.65
N ARG A 137 -33.82 1.05 -1.39
CA ARG A 137 -34.48 0.20 -2.38
C ARG A 137 -36.01 0.26 -2.30
N GLY A 138 -36.55 1.32 -1.68
CA GLY A 138 -37.99 1.50 -1.48
C GLY A 138 -38.54 0.82 -0.20
N GLN A 139 -37.66 0.26 0.64
CA GLN A 139 -37.99 -0.32 1.93
C GLN A 139 -37.33 0.42 3.10
N GLY A 140 -36.77 1.60 2.82
CA GLY A 140 -35.99 2.39 3.73
C GLY A 140 -34.47 2.28 3.50
N PRO A 141 -33.68 3.15 4.13
CA PRO A 141 -32.23 3.19 3.96
C PRO A 141 -31.55 1.96 4.57
N GLU A 142 -30.83 1.19 3.76
CA GLU A 142 -30.03 0.04 4.14
C GLU A 142 -28.54 0.37 4.02
N THR A 143 -27.75 0.12 5.05
CA THR A 143 -26.29 0.31 5.01
C THR A 143 -25.62 -0.91 4.43
N LEU A 144 -24.90 -0.69 3.33
CA LEU A 144 -24.12 -1.70 2.62
C LEU A 144 -22.63 -1.41 2.73
N ILE A 145 -21.85 -2.47 2.70
CA ILE A 145 -20.39 -2.44 2.76
C ILE A 145 -19.83 -3.00 1.46
N ALA A 146 -19.02 -2.20 0.76
CA ALA A 146 -18.23 -2.64 -0.37
C ALA A 146 -16.90 -3.21 0.14
N VAL A 147 -16.62 -4.45 -0.24
CA VAL A 147 -15.43 -5.19 0.14
C VAL A 147 -14.69 -5.61 -1.10
N TYR A 148 -13.42 -5.25 -1.17
CA TYR A 148 -12.50 -5.74 -2.19
C TYR A 148 -11.92 -7.06 -1.73
N VAL A 149 -12.14 -8.10 -2.51
CA VAL A 149 -11.60 -9.44 -2.27
C VAL A 149 -10.54 -9.72 -3.32
N PRO A 150 -9.24 -9.62 -2.96
CA PRO A 150 -8.16 -9.93 -3.88
C PRO A 150 -8.19 -11.42 -4.29
N THR A 151 -7.80 -11.68 -5.53
CA THR A 151 -7.45 -13.03 -5.96
C THR A 151 -5.99 -13.35 -5.61
N ASN A 152 -5.23 -13.95 -6.51
CA ASN A 152 -3.81 -14.27 -6.28
C ASN A 152 -2.88 -13.04 -6.25
N HIS A 153 -3.39 -11.88 -6.67
CA HIS A 153 -2.67 -10.61 -6.69
C HIS A 153 -3.51 -9.51 -6.07
N LEU A 154 -2.88 -8.62 -5.29
CA LEU A 154 -3.56 -7.55 -4.56
C LEU A 154 -4.27 -6.51 -5.46
N TYR A 155 -3.95 -6.45 -6.74
CA TYR A 155 -4.54 -5.53 -7.71
C TYR A 155 -5.58 -6.19 -8.64
N LEU A 156 -5.78 -7.50 -8.52
CA LEU A 156 -6.84 -8.24 -9.20
C LEU A 156 -7.75 -8.86 -8.16
N GLY A 157 -9.05 -8.64 -8.28
CA GLY A 157 -10.03 -9.16 -7.35
C GLY A 157 -11.43 -8.69 -7.68
N ASP A 158 -12.36 -9.17 -6.90
CA ASP A 158 -13.77 -8.85 -7.01
C ASP A 158 -14.15 -7.78 -5.99
N VAL A 159 -15.11 -6.92 -6.35
CA VAL A 159 -15.77 -6.04 -5.40
C VAL A 159 -17.12 -6.67 -5.04
N LEU A 160 -17.25 -7.08 -3.78
CA LEU A 160 -18.46 -7.67 -3.25
C LEU A 160 -19.17 -6.65 -2.37
N ILE A 161 -20.51 -6.64 -2.42
CA ILE A 161 -21.32 -5.73 -1.63
C ILE A 161 -22.23 -6.57 -0.73
N TYR A 162 -22.12 -6.35 0.57
CA TYR A 162 -22.90 -7.07 1.57
C TYR A 162 -23.56 -6.13 2.57
N PRO A 163 -24.70 -6.54 3.14
CA PRO A 163 -25.27 -5.91 4.31
C PRO A 163 -24.27 -5.95 5.48
N ARG A 164 -24.32 -4.94 6.32
CA ARG A 164 -23.37 -4.78 7.43
C ARG A 164 -23.37 -5.94 8.42
N ASP A 165 -24.50 -6.57 8.64
CA ASP A 165 -24.69 -7.71 9.54
C ASP A 165 -23.94 -8.99 9.10
N ARG A 166 -23.62 -9.11 7.81
CA ARG A 166 -22.82 -10.22 7.25
C ARG A 166 -21.32 -9.96 7.24
N VAL A 167 -20.90 -8.79 7.64
CA VAL A 167 -19.48 -8.40 7.66
C VAL A 167 -19.00 -8.38 9.10
N SER A 168 -17.90 -9.05 9.37
CA SER A 168 -17.21 -9.03 10.65
C SER A 168 -15.83 -8.40 10.51
N PHE A 169 -15.35 -7.80 11.59
CA PHE A 169 -14.13 -7.03 11.66
C PHE A 169 -13.11 -7.82 12.49
N PRO A 170 -12.23 -8.58 11.83
CA PRO A 170 -11.17 -9.30 12.52
C PRO A 170 -10.10 -8.34 13.04
N ASP A 171 -9.45 -8.74 14.14
CA ASP A 171 -8.30 -8.03 14.70
C ASP A 171 -7.04 -8.35 13.86
N ILE A 172 -7.05 -7.87 12.62
CA ILE A 172 -6.00 -8.04 11.62
C ILE A 172 -5.72 -6.66 11.03
N THR A 173 -4.46 -6.22 11.05
CA THR A 173 -4.07 -4.97 10.38
C THR A 173 -4.09 -5.14 8.85
N VAL A 174 -4.13 -4.01 8.13
CA VAL A 174 -4.09 -4.04 6.65
C VAL A 174 -2.83 -4.73 6.15
N GLU A 175 -1.65 -4.46 6.77
CA GLU A 175 -0.38 -5.08 6.42
C GLU A 175 -0.40 -6.60 6.64
N GLN A 176 -1.00 -7.05 7.74
CA GLN A 176 -1.18 -8.48 8.01
C GLN A 176 -2.12 -9.12 6.98
N GLY A 177 -3.22 -8.45 6.65
CA GLY A 177 -4.14 -8.88 5.60
C GLY A 177 -3.45 -9.04 4.25
N ILE A 178 -2.68 -8.04 3.84
CA ILE A 178 -1.86 -8.09 2.62
C ILE A 178 -0.93 -9.30 2.65
N ARG A 179 -0.25 -9.54 3.77
CA ARG A 179 0.64 -10.69 3.93
C ARG A 179 -0.10 -12.02 3.82
N VAL A 180 -1.32 -12.10 4.36
CA VAL A 180 -2.18 -13.29 4.25
C VAL A 180 -2.49 -13.59 2.77
N PHE A 181 -2.88 -12.59 1.99
CA PHE A 181 -3.15 -12.77 0.56
C PHE A 181 -1.90 -13.15 -0.23
N LEU A 182 -0.77 -12.47 0.00
CA LEU A 182 0.49 -12.77 -0.67
C LEU A 182 1.04 -14.18 -0.37
N THR A 183 0.71 -14.73 0.79
CA THR A 183 1.18 -16.06 1.21
C THR A 183 0.13 -17.16 1.00
N GLY A 184 -1.00 -16.86 0.35
CA GLY A 184 -2.08 -17.85 0.16
C GLY A 184 -2.67 -18.35 1.49
N GLY A 185 -2.73 -17.49 2.49
CA GLY A 185 -3.29 -17.79 3.81
C GLY A 185 -2.28 -18.29 4.86
N MET A 186 -1.03 -18.62 4.48
CA MET A 186 -0.03 -19.15 5.42
C MET A 186 0.34 -18.19 6.56
N ALA A 187 0.20 -16.88 6.34
CA ALA A 187 0.48 -15.86 7.35
C ALA A 187 -0.70 -15.60 8.29
N LEU A 188 -1.82 -16.30 8.14
CA LEU A 188 -2.97 -16.13 9.02
C LEU A 188 -2.64 -16.65 10.43
N SER A 189 -2.95 -15.86 11.45
CA SER A 189 -2.77 -16.25 12.84
C SER A 189 -3.66 -17.44 13.19
N SER A 190 -3.17 -18.34 14.05
CA SER A 190 -3.93 -19.51 14.52
C SER A 190 -5.18 -19.14 15.35
N ARG A 191 -5.25 -17.90 15.83
CA ARG A 191 -6.42 -17.31 16.52
C ARG A 191 -6.66 -15.91 15.98
N VAL A 192 -7.85 -15.70 15.45
CA VAL A 192 -8.33 -14.40 15.00
C VAL A 192 -9.60 -14.08 15.79
N ARG A 193 -9.61 -12.92 16.44
CA ARG A 193 -10.83 -12.40 17.08
C ARG A 193 -11.54 -11.53 16.08
N ALA A 194 -12.83 -11.75 15.86
CA ALA A 194 -13.65 -10.93 14.99
C ALA A 194 -14.82 -10.36 15.77
N ARG A 195 -15.14 -9.08 15.54
CA ARG A 195 -16.34 -8.41 16.05
C ARG A 195 -17.35 -8.34 14.91
N ARG A 196 -18.63 -8.59 15.20
CA ARG A 196 -19.70 -8.40 14.22
C ARG A 196 -19.91 -6.93 13.91
N GLY A 197 -20.33 -6.64 12.68
CA GLY A 197 -20.56 -5.27 12.20
C GLY A 197 -21.67 -4.53 12.96
N ASP A 198 -22.56 -5.26 13.61
CA ASP A 198 -23.67 -4.71 14.41
C ASP A 198 -23.19 -4.08 15.73
N ASP A 199 -22.05 -4.48 16.26
CA ASP A 199 -21.49 -3.96 17.53
C ASP A 199 -20.89 -2.56 17.42
N ARG A 200 -20.84 -1.95 16.23
CA ARG A 200 -20.29 -0.60 15.97
C ARG A 200 -21.38 0.39 15.56
N VAL A 201 -22.34 0.63 16.41
CA VAL A 201 -23.17 1.82 16.30
C VAL A 201 -22.42 2.97 16.98
N GLY A 202 -21.64 3.75 16.22
CA GLY A 202 -21.22 5.06 16.70
C GLY A 202 -19.84 5.61 16.40
N ASP A 203 -18.93 4.97 15.61
CA ASP A 203 -17.54 5.46 15.59
C ASP A 203 -16.90 5.68 14.20
N PHE A 204 -17.68 6.12 13.21
CA PHE A 204 -17.14 6.69 11.99
C PHE A 204 -17.79 8.05 11.71
N ARG A 205 -17.26 9.10 12.37
CA ARG A 205 -17.39 10.46 11.83
C ARG A 205 -16.40 10.59 10.66
N VAL A 206 -16.97 10.93 9.52
CA VAL A 206 -16.32 11.32 8.26
C VAL A 206 -15.38 12.51 8.48
#